data_1a7100b149f4b8ded1b8cea6fd0671fd
#
_entry.id   1a7100b149f4b8ded1b8cea6fd0671fd
#
_cell.length_a   1.000
_cell.length_b   1.000
_cell.length_c   1.000
_cell.angle_alpha   90.00
_cell.angle_beta   90.00
_cell.angle_gamma   90.00
#
_symmetry.space_group_name_H-M   'P 1'
#
loop_
_entity.id
_entity.type
_entity.pdbx_description
1 polymer ?
#
loop_
_entity_poly.entity_id
_entity_poly.type
_entity_poly.pdbx_seq_one_letter_code
_entity_poly.pdbx_strand_id
1 'polypeptide(L)'
;MNWKAIEKGIGWSKKSWCKPLKGFVEDNPSIKFGHSLEIGASEYGTLAPFIKELSNKVTVGYFQCDVAKLNNNLSYFNIENEPEYVDMTEINGKYDLIIAKSVLGGIFREDKSSVNDVNEFINNILENNIKQRGVLMLLDNGKSFFEKNLFNFGARKNNWRFFNSKDFINPYQQYTFGFLSCFSLESRFGFFGKFFDYTLYTFDLFLSKITSHPTVILTVYKKQ
;
A
#
# COMPACT_ATOMS: atom_id res chain seq x y z
N MET A 1 -14.45 -3.33 -11.58
CA MET A 1 -13.67 -3.41 -10.32
C MET A 1 -14.56 -3.20 -9.10
N ASN A 2 -14.52 -4.11 -8.15
CA ASN A 2 -15.36 -4.05 -6.94
C ASN A 2 -14.68 -3.21 -5.83
N TRP A 3 -14.80 -1.89 -5.93
CA TRP A 3 -14.17 -0.97 -4.95
C TRP A 3 -14.63 -1.16 -3.52
N LYS A 4 -15.87 -1.63 -3.31
CA LYS A 4 -16.40 -1.90 -1.96
C LYS A 4 -15.65 -3.05 -1.28
N ALA A 5 -15.35 -4.11 -2.03
CA ALA A 5 -14.54 -5.21 -1.53
C ALA A 5 -13.08 -4.78 -1.28
N ILE A 6 -12.51 -3.99 -2.20
CA ILE A 6 -11.14 -3.46 -2.07
C ILE A 6 -11.02 -2.56 -0.83
N GLU A 7 -11.94 -1.63 -0.64
CA GLU A 7 -11.98 -0.77 0.56
C GLU A 7 -12.07 -1.58 1.84
N LYS A 8 -12.84 -2.68 1.84
CA LYS A 8 -12.93 -3.57 3.00
C LYS A 8 -11.61 -4.34 3.23
N GLY A 9 -10.96 -4.80 2.17
CA GLY A 9 -9.67 -5.52 2.25
C GLY A 9 -8.53 -4.66 2.78
N ILE A 10 -8.45 -3.40 2.37
CA ILE A 10 -7.39 -2.47 2.79
C ILE A 10 -7.34 -2.27 4.31
N GLY A 11 -8.46 -2.44 5.03
CA GLY A 11 -8.52 -2.31 6.48
C GLY A 11 -8.78 -0.88 6.94
N TRP A 12 -7.78 -0.17 7.46
CA TRP A 12 -7.90 1.19 8.01
C TRP A 12 -7.72 2.28 6.94
N SER A 13 -8.29 3.47 7.18
CA SER A 13 -8.25 4.64 6.24
C SER A 13 -8.64 4.33 4.79
N LYS A 14 -9.60 3.44 4.63
CA LYS A 14 -9.98 2.73 3.39
C LYS A 14 -10.09 3.61 2.15
N LYS A 15 -10.83 4.71 2.24
CA LYS A 15 -11.09 5.59 1.09
C LYS A 15 -9.83 6.32 0.63
N SER A 16 -9.02 6.79 1.58
CA SER A 16 -7.79 7.52 1.28
C SER A 16 -6.76 6.63 0.61
N TRP A 17 -6.63 5.39 1.05
CA TRP A 17 -5.73 4.41 0.44
C TRP A 17 -6.21 3.92 -0.92
N CYS A 18 -7.54 3.85 -1.14
CA CYS A 18 -8.10 3.50 -2.44
C CYS A 18 -7.95 4.59 -3.49
N LYS A 19 -7.82 5.86 -3.11
CA LYS A 19 -7.80 6.97 -4.09
C LYS A 19 -6.63 6.90 -5.06
N PRO A 20 -5.38 6.68 -4.63
CA PRO A 20 -4.26 6.44 -5.53
C PRO A 20 -4.43 5.20 -6.43
N LEU A 21 -4.97 4.10 -5.89
CA LEU A 21 -5.25 2.90 -6.69
C LEU A 21 -6.31 3.16 -7.77
N LYS A 22 -7.33 3.98 -7.47
CA LYS A 22 -8.34 4.41 -8.46
C LYS A 22 -7.68 5.20 -9.59
N GLY A 23 -6.83 6.16 -9.25
CA GLY A 23 -6.07 6.93 -10.25
C GLY A 23 -5.24 6.03 -11.16
N PHE A 24 -4.52 5.06 -10.60
CA PHE A 24 -3.76 4.10 -11.39
C PHE A 24 -4.63 3.31 -12.38
N VAL A 25 -5.81 2.84 -11.95
CA VAL A 25 -6.72 2.09 -12.81
C VAL A 25 -7.36 2.99 -13.88
N GLU A 26 -7.69 4.23 -13.54
CA GLU A 26 -8.24 5.21 -14.49
C GLU A 26 -7.24 5.51 -15.61
N ASP A 27 -5.95 5.63 -15.28
CA ASP A 27 -4.89 5.87 -16.27
C ASP A 27 -4.48 4.60 -17.03
N ASN A 28 -4.81 3.40 -16.52
CA ASN A 28 -4.43 2.12 -17.10
C ASN A 28 -5.64 1.17 -17.23
N PRO A 29 -6.72 1.54 -17.97
CA PRO A 29 -8.00 0.84 -17.93
C PRO A 29 -7.97 -0.60 -18.46
N SER A 30 -7.01 -0.93 -19.32
CA SER A 30 -6.86 -2.25 -19.96
C SER A 30 -5.78 -3.11 -19.32
N ILE A 31 -5.19 -2.66 -18.19
CA ILE A 31 -4.08 -3.38 -17.60
C ILE A 31 -4.53 -4.72 -17.00
N LYS A 32 -3.80 -5.77 -17.34
CA LYS A 32 -3.99 -7.13 -16.80
C LYS A 32 -2.65 -7.79 -16.59
N PHE A 33 -2.58 -8.63 -15.58
CA PHE A 33 -1.37 -9.36 -15.19
C PHE A 33 -1.62 -10.87 -15.22
N GLY A 34 -0.60 -11.65 -15.58
CA GLY A 34 -0.67 -13.10 -15.54
C GLY A 34 -0.61 -13.62 -14.10
N HIS A 35 0.47 -13.32 -13.39
CA HIS A 35 0.70 -13.75 -12.02
C HIS A 35 1.17 -12.58 -11.15
N SER A 36 0.48 -12.34 -10.06
CA SER A 36 0.78 -11.25 -9.14
C SER A 36 1.08 -11.74 -7.73
N LEU A 37 1.97 -11.04 -7.04
CA LEU A 37 2.33 -11.25 -5.64
C LEU A 37 1.95 -10.01 -4.82
N GLU A 38 1.17 -10.20 -3.76
CA GLU A 38 1.08 -9.25 -2.66
C GLU A 38 2.16 -9.55 -1.63
N ILE A 39 2.85 -8.52 -1.13
CA ILE A 39 3.82 -8.64 -0.05
C ILE A 39 3.31 -7.94 1.20
N GLY A 40 3.42 -8.61 2.36
CA GLY A 40 3.09 -8.03 3.64
C GLY A 40 1.59 -7.95 3.93
N ALA A 41 0.80 -8.85 3.35
CA ALA A 41 -0.57 -9.06 3.78
C ALA A 41 -0.62 -9.44 5.26
N SER A 42 -1.66 -8.99 5.97
CA SER A 42 -1.82 -9.26 7.39
C SER A 42 -3.30 -9.37 7.77
N GLU A 43 -3.55 -9.79 9.00
CA GLU A 43 -4.89 -9.81 9.59
C GLU A 43 -5.56 -8.42 9.64
N TYR A 44 -4.77 -7.35 9.52
CA TYR A 44 -5.27 -5.96 9.55
C TYR A 44 -5.60 -5.41 8.16
N GLY A 45 -5.15 -6.07 7.10
CA GLY A 45 -5.45 -5.63 5.74
C GLY A 45 -4.66 -6.34 4.66
N THR A 46 -5.28 -6.41 3.49
CA THR A 46 -4.75 -7.04 2.28
C THR A 46 -5.20 -6.28 1.03
N LEU A 47 -4.36 -6.28 0.01
CA LEU A 47 -4.68 -5.80 -1.34
C LEU A 47 -5.15 -6.93 -2.27
N ALA A 48 -5.26 -8.16 -1.78
CA ALA A 48 -5.67 -9.29 -2.58
C ALA A 48 -6.99 -9.08 -3.36
N PRO A 49 -8.04 -8.42 -2.82
CA PRO A 49 -9.24 -8.07 -3.60
C PRO A 49 -8.95 -7.14 -4.79
N PHE A 50 -7.98 -6.23 -4.67
CA PHE A 50 -7.56 -5.35 -5.75
C PHE A 50 -6.79 -6.14 -6.83
N ILE A 51 -5.84 -6.95 -6.40
CA ILE A 51 -5.00 -7.73 -7.32
C ILE A 51 -5.84 -8.76 -8.09
N LYS A 52 -6.80 -9.40 -7.44
CA LYS A 52 -7.72 -10.37 -8.05
C LYS A 52 -8.47 -9.80 -9.26
N GLU A 53 -8.84 -8.54 -9.21
CA GLU A 53 -9.51 -7.87 -10.34
C GLU A 53 -8.58 -7.60 -11.53
N LEU A 54 -7.27 -7.60 -11.30
CA LEU A 54 -6.26 -7.27 -12.30
C LEU A 54 -5.47 -8.49 -12.81
N SER A 55 -5.56 -9.64 -12.13
CA SER A 55 -4.63 -10.76 -12.33
C SER A 55 -5.34 -12.09 -12.49
N ASN A 56 -4.76 -12.97 -13.31
CA ASN A 56 -5.25 -14.33 -13.51
C ASN A 56 -4.89 -15.23 -12.32
N LYS A 57 -3.69 -15.05 -11.75
CA LYS A 57 -3.21 -15.76 -10.57
C LYS A 57 -2.74 -14.78 -9.52
N VAL A 58 -3.12 -15.00 -8.26
CA VAL A 58 -2.72 -14.19 -7.10
C VAL A 58 -2.01 -15.08 -6.09
N THR A 59 -0.83 -14.67 -5.68
CA THR A 59 -0.13 -15.17 -4.49
C THR A 59 -0.20 -14.09 -3.42
N VAL A 60 -0.59 -14.47 -2.21
CA VAL A 60 -0.66 -13.57 -1.05
C VAL A 60 0.49 -13.92 -0.11
N GLY A 61 1.47 -13.03 -0.03
CA GLY A 61 2.63 -13.17 0.84
C GLY A 61 2.42 -12.48 2.18
N TYR A 62 2.63 -13.21 3.27
CA TYR A 62 2.58 -12.68 4.62
C TYR A 62 3.95 -12.72 5.31
N PHE A 63 4.12 -11.85 6.30
CA PHE A 63 5.28 -11.84 7.19
C PHE A 63 4.82 -11.41 8.59
N GLN A 64 5.06 -12.26 9.62
CA GLN A 64 4.74 -11.99 11.02
C GLN A 64 3.28 -11.53 11.26
N CYS A 65 2.29 -12.35 10.87
CA CYS A 65 0.88 -12.06 11.09
C CYS A 65 0.13 -13.26 11.66
N ASP A 66 -1.12 -13.03 12.12
CA ASP A 66 -2.07 -14.09 12.46
C ASP A 66 -2.65 -14.69 11.17
N VAL A 67 -2.04 -15.80 10.72
CA VAL A 67 -2.40 -16.47 9.45
C VAL A 67 -3.85 -16.95 9.46
N ALA A 68 -4.38 -17.41 10.59
CA ALA A 68 -5.76 -17.87 10.66
C ALA A 68 -6.76 -16.72 10.40
N LYS A 69 -6.50 -15.54 10.96
CA LYS A 69 -7.31 -14.35 10.67
C LYS A 69 -7.12 -13.85 9.24
N LEU A 70 -5.90 -13.90 8.71
CA LEU A 70 -5.66 -13.56 7.32
C LEU A 70 -6.44 -14.49 6.39
N ASN A 71 -6.41 -15.81 6.61
CA ASN A 71 -7.18 -16.80 5.85
C ASN A 71 -8.68 -16.51 5.87
N ASN A 72 -9.24 -16.20 7.04
CA ASN A 72 -10.65 -15.81 7.16
C ASN A 72 -10.98 -14.57 6.32
N ASN A 73 -10.08 -13.58 6.30
CA ASN A 73 -10.24 -12.40 5.45
C ASN A 73 -10.17 -12.75 3.96
N LEU A 74 -9.23 -13.59 3.54
CA LEU A 74 -9.08 -14.01 2.14
C LEU A 74 -10.30 -14.81 1.66
N SER A 75 -10.80 -15.74 2.47
CA SER A 75 -12.02 -16.51 2.19
C SER A 75 -13.24 -15.61 2.00
N TYR A 76 -13.38 -14.55 2.79
CA TYR A 76 -14.44 -13.56 2.61
C TYR A 76 -14.42 -12.91 1.22
N PHE A 77 -13.24 -12.77 0.61
CA PHE A 77 -13.08 -12.20 -0.74
C PHE A 77 -13.04 -13.27 -1.84
N ASN A 78 -13.37 -14.53 -1.52
CA ASN A 78 -13.27 -15.68 -2.42
C ASN A 78 -11.86 -15.83 -3.02
N ILE A 79 -10.84 -15.63 -2.21
CA ILE A 79 -9.45 -15.91 -2.55
C ILE A 79 -9.13 -17.25 -1.93
N GLU A 80 -9.05 -18.29 -2.78
CA GLU A 80 -8.97 -19.69 -2.35
C GLU A 80 -7.54 -20.14 -2.05
N ASN A 81 -6.54 -19.41 -2.53
CA ASN A 81 -5.15 -19.77 -2.31
C ASN A 81 -4.76 -19.47 -0.84
N GLU A 82 -4.15 -20.45 -0.20
CA GLU A 82 -3.53 -20.22 1.11
C GLU A 82 -2.41 -19.17 0.98
N PRO A 83 -2.30 -18.27 1.96
CA PRO A 83 -1.21 -17.30 1.97
C PRO A 83 0.12 -18.01 2.22
N GLU A 84 1.16 -17.53 1.54
CA GLU A 84 2.52 -18.05 1.62
C GLU A 84 3.37 -17.17 2.55
N TYR A 85 4.26 -17.77 3.33
CA TYR A 85 5.30 -17.00 4.01
C TYR A 85 6.26 -16.41 2.97
N VAL A 86 6.40 -15.10 2.96
CA VAL A 86 7.32 -14.39 2.06
C VAL A 86 8.23 -13.50 2.89
N ASP A 87 9.49 -13.89 2.97
CA ASP A 87 10.51 -12.96 3.41
C ASP A 87 10.77 -11.96 2.28
N MET A 88 10.60 -10.69 2.58
CA MET A 88 10.71 -9.64 1.56
C MET A 88 12.13 -9.43 1.07
N THR A 89 13.12 -9.88 1.83
CA THR A 89 14.53 -9.84 1.42
C THR A 89 14.91 -11.01 0.51
N GLU A 90 14.05 -12.06 0.47
CA GLU A 90 14.29 -13.31 -0.28
C GLU A 90 13.06 -13.73 -1.10
N ILE A 91 12.52 -12.80 -1.89
CA ILE A 91 11.39 -13.11 -2.77
C ILE A 91 11.80 -14.15 -3.81
N ASN A 92 11.10 -15.28 -3.83
CA ASN A 92 11.32 -16.33 -4.81
C ASN A 92 10.42 -16.14 -6.05
N GLY A 93 10.99 -16.35 -7.24
CA GLY A 93 10.27 -16.33 -8.50
C GLY A 93 10.16 -14.95 -9.15
N LYS A 94 9.46 -14.92 -10.29
CA LYS A 94 9.21 -13.71 -11.09
C LYS A 94 7.73 -13.50 -11.34
N TYR A 95 7.28 -12.28 -11.15
CA TYR A 95 5.88 -11.89 -11.21
C TYR A 95 5.64 -10.80 -12.25
N ASP A 96 4.42 -10.76 -12.78
CA ASP A 96 3.99 -9.68 -13.67
C ASP A 96 3.63 -8.43 -12.86
N LEU A 97 3.16 -8.62 -11.62
CA LEU A 97 2.93 -7.56 -10.65
C LEU A 97 3.42 -7.99 -9.27
N ILE A 98 4.20 -7.16 -8.62
CA ILE A 98 4.40 -7.22 -7.17
C ILE A 98 3.79 -5.96 -6.56
N ILE A 99 3.01 -6.12 -5.50
CA ILE A 99 2.41 -5.01 -4.76
C ILE A 99 2.65 -5.14 -3.26
N ALA A 100 2.96 -4.03 -2.62
CA ALA A 100 3.12 -3.95 -1.17
C ALA A 100 2.35 -2.75 -0.61
N LYS A 101 1.74 -2.93 0.58
CA LYS A 101 1.02 -1.87 1.29
C LYS A 101 1.58 -1.66 2.69
N SER A 102 2.06 -0.46 2.97
CA SER A 102 2.62 -0.09 4.29
C SER A 102 3.70 -1.05 4.77
N VAL A 103 4.61 -1.41 3.90
CA VAL A 103 5.61 -2.41 4.18
C VAL A 103 7.00 -1.79 4.30
N LEU A 104 7.35 -0.92 3.33
CA LEU A 104 8.69 -0.33 3.29
C LEU A 104 9.03 0.44 4.57
N GLY A 105 8.09 1.22 5.08
CA GLY A 105 8.32 1.99 6.30
C GLY A 105 8.62 1.14 7.54
N GLY A 106 8.10 -0.07 7.60
CA GLY A 106 8.33 -1.00 8.71
C GLY A 106 9.67 -1.73 8.62
N ILE A 107 10.13 -2.01 7.41
CA ILE A 107 11.41 -2.68 7.16
C ILE A 107 12.55 -1.68 7.25
N PHE A 108 12.41 -0.58 6.52
CA PHE A 108 13.42 0.48 6.44
C PHE A 108 13.14 1.59 7.47
N ARG A 109 13.24 1.24 8.75
CA ARG A 109 12.99 2.18 9.85
C ARG A 109 13.96 3.36 9.80
N GLU A 110 13.50 4.55 10.19
CA GLU A 110 14.30 5.79 10.15
C GLU A 110 15.59 5.72 10.96
N ASP A 111 15.64 4.93 12.02
CA ASP A 111 16.79 4.73 12.91
C ASP A 111 17.81 3.69 12.41
N LYS A 112 17.45 2.89 11.38
CA LYS A 112 18.27 1.73 10.97
C LYS A 112 18.66 1.73 9.50
N SER A 113 18.08 2.61 8.69
CA SER A 113 18.29 2.61 7.24
C SER A 113 18.22 4.03 6.66
N SER A 114 18.69 4.17 5.45
CA SER A 114 18.60 5.39 4.64
C SER A 114 17.51 5.26 3.55
N VAL A 115 17.20 6.35 2.86
CA VAL A 115 16.36 6.32 1.65
C VAL A 115 17.07 5.59 0.51
N ASN A 116 18.41 5.61 0.49
CA ASN A 116 19.18 4.88 -0.52
C ASN A 116 18.98 3.36 -0.37
N ASP A 117 18.96 2.83 0.85
CA ASP A 117 18.73 1.40 1.10
C ASP A 117 17.33 0.97 0.58
N VAL A 118 16.33 1.86 0.68
CA VAL A 118 15.00 1.63 0.10
C VAL A 118 15.08 1.54 -1.42
N ASN A 119 15.77 2.45 -2.07
CA ASN A 119 15.88 2.47 -3.53
C ASN A 119 16.73 1.30 -4.06
N GLU A 120 17.78 0.89 -3.36
CA GLU A 120 18.53 -0.33 -3.67
C GLU A 120 17.65 -1.57 -3.59
N PHE A 121 16.84 -1.69 -2.55
CA PHE A 121 15.87 -2.77 -2.41
C PHE A 121 14.83 -2.78 -3.55
N ILE A 122 14.29 -1.62 -3.91
CA ILE A 122 13.36 -1.48 -5.05
C ILE A 122 14.02 -1.96 -6.34
N ASN A 123 15.25 -1.52 -6.60
CA ASN A 123 15.99 -1.94 -7.79
C ASN A 123 16.25 -3.46 -7.79
N ASN A 124 16.62 -4.04 -6.65
CA ASN A 124 16.80 -5.48 -6.53
C ASN A 124 15.52 -6.27 -6.87
N ILE A 125 14.36 -5.84 -6.38
CA ILE A 125 13.07 -6.47 -6.74
C ILE A 125 12.79 -6.31 -8.23
N LEU A 126 13.01 -5.14 -8.79
CA LEU A 126 12.80 -4.87 -10.22
C LEU A 126 13.66 -5.79 -11.09
N GLU A 127 14.92 -5.96 -10.74
CA GLU A 127 15.86 -6.78 -11.50
C GLU A 127 15.56 -8.28 -11.39
N ASN A 128 15.32 -8.76 -10.18
CA ASN A 128 15.31 -10.19 -9.89
C ASN A 128 13.90 -10.81 -9.87
N ASN A 129 12.87 -10.06 -9.44
CA ASN A 129 11.55 -10.60 -9.14
C ASN A 129 10.44 -10.07 -10.06
N ILE A 130 10.68 -9.00 -10.81
CA ILE A 130 9.72 -8.51 -11.81
C ILE A 130 10.09 -9.06 -13.20
N LYS A 131 9.09 -9.61 -13.89
CA LYS A 131 9.23 -10.03 -15.31
C LYS A 131 9.41 -8.81 -16.21
N GLN A 132 9.91 -9.06 -17.43
CA GLN A 132 9.97 -8.03 -18.48
C GLN A 132 8.57 -7.42 -18.71
N ARG A 133 8.47 -6.10 -18.76
CA ARG A 133 7.22 -5.32 -18.82
C ARG A 133 6.32 -5.44 -17.57
N GLY A 134 6.77 -6.15 -16.53
CA GLY A 134 6.06 -6.26 -15.27
C GLY A 134 6.13 -4.97 -14.43
N VAL A 135 5.38 -4.94 -13.35
CA VAL A 135 5.12 -3.75 -12.54
C VAL A 135 5.39 -4.05 -11.06
N LEU A 136 6.04 -3.10 -10.38
CA LEU A 136 6.12 -3.04 -8.92
C LEU A 136 5.27 -1.85 -8.44
N MET A 137 4.35 -2.08 -7.52
CA MET A 137 3.48 -1.07 -6.91
C MET A 137 3.73 -1.00 -5.40
N LEU A 138 4.09 0.18 -4.93
CA LEU A 138 4.38 0.44 -3.53
C LEU A 138 3.40 1.48 -3.00
N LEU A 139 2.50 1.04 -2.13
CA LEU A 139 1.47 1.88 -1.51
C LEU A 139 1.86 2.14 -0.05
N ASP A 140 2.44 3.28 0.24
CA ASP A 140 3.03 3.59 1.53
C ASP A 140 2.50 4.88 2.17
N ASN A 141 2.82 5.01 3.46
CA ASN A 141 2.52 6.21 4.22
C ASN A 141 3.39 7.38 3.77
N GLY A 142 2.74 8.46 3.40
CA GLY A 142 3.41 9.73 3.10
C GLY A 142 3.74 10.53 4.35
N LYS A 143 4.77 11.36 4.27
CA LYS A 143 5.20 12.26 5.33
C LYS A 143 4.28 13.48 5.40
N SER A 144 3.17 13.35 6.14
CA SER A 144 2.17 14.40 6.26
C SER A 144 2.67 15.60 7.05
N PHE A 145 2.08 16.78 6.79
CA PHE A 145 2.39 18.01 7.52
C PHE A 145 2.13 17.86 9.03
N PHE A 146 1.02 17.24 9.40
CA PHE A 146 0.61 17.09 10.81
C PHE A 146 1.46 16.10 11.57
N GLU A 147 2.00 15.11 10.91
CA GLU A 147 2.86 14.11 11.52
C GLU A 147 4.13 14.73 12.09
N LYS A 148 4.70 15.66 11.35
CA LYS A 148 5.92 16.35 11.77
C LYS A 148 5.68 17.30 12.97
N ASN A 149 4.48 17.90 13.09
CA ASN A 149 4.27 19.06 13.94
C ASN A 149 3.32 18.83 15.13
N LEU A 150 2.43 17.83 15.12
CA LEU A 150 1.36 17.76 16.11
C LEU A 150 1.21 16.42 16.85
N PHE A 151 1.60 15.28 16.29
CA PHE A 151 1.24 14.01 16.90
C PHE A 151 2.30 12.92 16.79
N ASN A 152 2.79 12.48 17.94
CA ASN A 152 3.69 11.34 18.07
C ASN A 152 2.88 10.05 18.26
N PHE A 153 2.11 9.63 17.23
CA PHE A 153 1.25 8.45 17.33
C PHE A 153 1.87 7.18 16.77
N GLY A 154 1.61 6.07 17.45
CA GLY A 154 1.69 4.67 17.02
C GLY A 154 2.93 4.27 16.21
N ALA A 155 2.89 4.47 14.92
CA ALA A 155 3.96 4.09 14.00
C ALA A 155 5.29 4.81 14.28
N ARG A 156 5.26 6.06 14.76
CA ARG A 156 6.47 6.79 15.17
C ARG A 156 7.15 6.21 16.42
N LYS A 157 6.39 5.63 17.34
CA LYS A 157 6.98 4.95 18.51
C LYS A 157 7.90 3.79 18.11
N ASN A 158 7.69 3.24 16.92
CA ASN A 158 8.45 2.13 16.37
C ASN A 158 9.46 2.57 15.30
N ASN A 159 9.77 3.87 15.17
CA ASN A 159 10.67 4.46 14.18
C ASN A 159 10.28 4.08 12.72
N TRP A 160 8.98 3.92 12.48
CA TRP A 160 8.44 3.62 11.15
C TRP A 160 8.76 4.77 10.19
N ARG A 161 9.32 4.46 9.02
CA ARG A 161 9.63 5.48 8.03
C ARG A 161 8.38 5.92 7.29
N PHE A 162 8.26 7.24 7.12
CA PHE A 162 7.26 7.88 6.26
C PHE A 162 7.99 8.55 5.09
N PHE A 163 7.40 8.51 3.92
CA PHE A 163 8.06 8.89 2.69
C PHE A 163 7.58 10.23 2.14
N ASN A 164 8.50 10.96 1.50
CA ASN A 164 8.12 12.00 0.57
C ASN A 164 8.07 11.41 -0.84
N SER A 165 7.30 12.03 -1.74
CA SER A 165 7.27 11.61 -3.14
C SER A 165 8.66 11.58 -3.80
N LYS A 166 9.55 12.46 -3.36
CA LYS A 166 10.93 12.60 -3.87
C LYS A 166 11.89 11.52 -3.36
N ASP A 167 11.50 10.77 -2.35
CA ASP A 167 12.34 9.69 -1.80
C ASP A 167 12.42 8.48 -2.77
N PHE A 168 11.51 8.38 -3.72
CA PHE A 168 11.43 7.34 -4.73
C PHE A 168 12.09 7.81 -6.03
N ILE A 169 13.15 7.12 -6.46
CA ILE A 169 13.95 7.51 -7.64
C ILE A 169 13.34 6.93 -8.91
N ASN A 170 13.15 7.76 -9.94
CA ASN A 170 12.70 7.40 -11.28
C ASN A 170 11.45 6.48 -11.33
N PRO A 171 10.36 6.78 -10.61
CA PRO A 171 9.15 6.00 -10.76
C PRO A 171 8.55 6.18 -12.17
N TYR A 172 7.88 5.15 -12.68
CA TYR A 172 7.12 5.22 -13.93
C TYR A 172 5.90 6.14 -13.78
N GLN A 173 5.16 5.97 -12.67
CA GLN A 173 4.02 6.80 -12.28
C GLN A 173 3.99 6.96 -10.76
N GLN A 174 3.41 8.05 -10.29
CA GLN A 174 3.20 8.26 -8.86
C GLN A 174 1.86 8.94 -8.61
N TYR A 175 1.10 8.40 -7.66
CA TYR A 175 -0.20 8.92 -7.25
C TYR A 175 -0.16 9.25 -5.77
N THR A 176 -0.63 10.42 -5.42
CA THR A 176 -0.63 10.90 -4.03
C THR A 176 -2.03 11.30 -3.61
N PHE A 177 -2.33 11.11 -2.33
CA PHE A 177 -3.60 11.55 -1.78
C PHE A 177 -3.49 11.88 -0.30
N GLY A 178 -4.36 12.78 0.13
CA GLY A 178 -4.60 13.11 1.53
C GLY A 178 -3.67 14.17 2.08
N PHE A 179 -4.22 14.93 3.02
CA PHE A 179 -3.53 15.89 3.85
C PHE A 179 -3.95 15.72 5.31
N LEU A 180 -5.27 15.54 5.54
CA LEU A 180 -5.88 15.32 6.86
C LEU A 180 -6.12 13.83 7.16
N SER A 181 -6.15 12.97 6.15
CA SER A 181 -6.48 11.52 6.27
C SER A 181 -5.40 10.68 6.97
N CYS A 182 -4.39 11.30 7.58
CA CYS A 182 -3.44 10.61 8.46
C CYS A 182 -4.10 10.09 9.75
N PHE A 183 -5.34 10.51 10.03
CA PHE A 183 -6.08 10.11 11.22
C PHE A 183 -7.10 9.02 10.87
N SER A 184 -6.92 7.82 11.41
CA SER A 184 -7.98 6.78 11.42
C SER A 184 -8.76 6.90 12.72
N LEU A 185 -9.88 7.60 12.67
CA LEU A 185 -10.71 7.86 13.84
C LEU A 185 -11.78 6.78 14.05
N GLU A 186 -12.11 6.01 13.00
CA GLU A 186 -13.10 4.93 13.06
C GLU A 186 -12.77 3.91 14.17
N SER A 187 -11.50 3.51 14.26
CA SER A 187 -11.06 2.53 15.25
C SER A 187 -11.11 3.01 16.71
N ARG A 188 -11.14 4.35 16.90
CA ARG A 188 -11.12 4.97 18.23
C ARG A 188 -12.49 5.41 18.73
N PHE A 189 -13.34 5.91 17.82
CA PHE A 189 -14.60 6.58 18.15
C PHE A 189 -15.82 5.93 17.49
N GLY A 190 -15.70 4.71 16.95
CA GLY A 190 -16.81 3.95 16.39
C GLY A 190 -17.61 4.73 15.33
N PHE A 191 -18.93 4.89 15.56
CA PHE A 191 -19.84 5.58 14.61
C PHE A 191 -19.42 7.05 14.36
N PHE A 192 -19.07 7.78 15.40
CA PHE A 192 -18.59 9.18 15.25
C PHE A 192 -17.26 9.23 14.50
N GLY A 193 -16.38 8.27 14.73
CA GLY A 193 -15.13 8.15 13.98
C GLY A 193 -15.35 7.99 12.48
N LYS A 194 -16.35 7.18 12.07
CA LYS A 194 -16.73 7.06 10.64
C LYS A 194 -17.18 8.36 10.01
N PHE A 195 -17.98 9.13 10.75
CA PHE A 195 -18.43 10.44 10.29
C PHE A 195 -17.27 11.41 10.10
N PHE A 196 -16.35 11.46 11.06
CA PHE A 196 -15.15 12.29 10.98
C PHE A 196 -14.22 11.83 9.85
N ASP A 197 -13.96 10.54 9.69
CA ASP A 197 -13.14 10.01 8.61
C ASP A 197 -13.74 10.36 7.23
N TYR A 198 -15.05 10.31 7.09
CA TYR A 198 -15.74 10.74 5.87
C TYR A 198 -15.57 12.24 5.60
N THR A 199 -15.71 13.05 6.63
CA THR A 199 -15.55 14.52 6.55
C THR A 199 -14.12 14.89 6.18
N LEU A 200 -13.12 14.30 6.85
CA LEU A 200 -11.71 14.51 6.54
C LEU A 200 -11.38 14.08 5.11
N TYR A 201 -11.89 12.94 4.66
CA TYR A 201 -11.73 12.49 3.28
C TYR A 201 -12.32 13.48 2.27
N THR A 202 -13.48 14.06 2.57
CA THR A 202 -14.12 15.05 1.69
C THR A 202 -13.28 16.31 1.57
N PHE A 203 -12.73 16.81 2.67
CA PHE A 203 -11.78 17.93 2.64
C PHE A 203 -10.53 17.58 1.84
N ASP A 204 -10.02 16.36 1.99
CA ASP A 204 -8.81 15.91 1.29
C ASP A 204 -8.98 15.80 -0.24
N LEU A 205 -10.20 15.65 -0.74
CA LEU A 205 -10.45 15.74 -2.19
C LEU A 205 -10.05 17.11 -2.79
N PHE A 206 -10.08 18.15 -1.97
CA PHE A 206 -9.63 19.50 -2.37
C PHE A 206 -8.18 19.73 -1.96
N LEU A 207 -7.84 19.48 -0.70
CA LEU A 207 -6.53 19.79 -0.13
C LEU A 207 -5.40 18.98 -0.75
N SER A 208 -5.64 17.74 -1.12
CA SER A 208 -4.63 16.88 -1.76
C SER A 208 -4.14 17.40 -3.12
N LYS A 209 -4.89 18.29 -3.76
CA LYS A 209 -4.49 18.92 -5.03
C LYS A 209 -3.44 20.04 -4.86
N ILE A 210 -3.34 20.59 -3.67
CA ILE A 210 -2.49 21.75 -3.36
C ILE A 210 -1.38 21.43 -2.36
N THR A 211 -1.44 20.27 -1.71
CA THR A 211 -0.44 19.88 -0.70
C THR A 211 0.79 19.25 -1.35
N SER A 212 1.96 19.58 -0.81
CA SER A 212 3.22 18.88 -1.09
C SER A 212 3.52 17.74 -0.10
N HIS A 213 2.62 17.51 0.86
CA HIS A 213 2.79 16.55 1.96
C HIS A 213 1.62 15.55 2.00
N PRO A 214 1.53 14.62 1.02
CA PRO A 214 0.46 13.64 0.98
C PRO A 214 0.56 12.66 2.15
N THR A 215 -0.57 12.12 2.59
CA THR A 215 -0.64 11.08 3.62
C THR A 215 -0.49 9.68 3.06
N VAL A 216 -0.78 9.49 1.77
CA VAL A 216 -0.66 8.22 1.06
C VAL A 216 0.04 8.45 -0.27
N ILE A 217 1.00 7.60 -0.59
CA ILE A 217 1.75 7.62 -1.84
C ILE A 217 1.67 6.22 -2.45
N LEU A 218 1.21 6.14 -3.70
CA LEU A 218 1.36 4.97 -4.55
C LEU A 218 2.47 5.27 -5.56
N THR A 219 3.55 4.54 -5.47
CA THR A 219 4.67 4.61 -6.41
C THR A 219 4.67 3.38 -7.30
N VAL A 220 4.73 3.58 -8.61
CA VAL A 220 4.67 2.54 -9.62
C VAL A 220 5.97 2.52 -10.41
N TYR A 221 6.61 1.37 -10.48
CA TYR A 221 7.76 1.11 -11.32
C TYR A 221 7.40 0.10 -12.40
N LYS A 222 7.96 0.27 -13.57
CA LYS A 222 7.76 -0.66 -14.70
C LYS A 222 9.13 -1.10 -15.22
N LYS A 223 9.33 -2.41 -15.26
CA LYS A 223 10.54 -2.99 -15.87
C LYS A 223 10.46 -2.82 -17.38
N GLN A 224 11.47 -2.21 -17.95
CA GLN A 224 11.61 -2.00 -19.39
C GLN A 224 11.99 -3.30 -20.10
#